data_c454c1683118805681a34ba31c2e6b56
#
_entry.id   c454c1683118805681a34ba31c2e6b56
#
_cell.length_a   1.000
_cell.length_b   1.000
_cell.length_c   1.000
_cell.angle_alpha   90.00
_cell.angle_beta   90.00
_cell.angle_gamma   90.00
#
_symmetry.space_group_name_H-M   'P 1'
#
loop_
_entity.id
_entity.type
_entity.pdbx_description
1 polymer ?
#
loop_
_entity_poly.entity_id
_entity_poly.type
_entity_poly.pdbx_seq_one_letter_code
_entity_poly.pdbx_strand_id
1 'polypeptide(L)'
;MDAGLNISGTNAEVMPGQWEFQIGPVGAPAIGDQIWIARWLLYRIAEDYNISATLTPKPVKGDWNGAGMHTNFSTKQMREDGGYDAIVAGCEALGKNAEFHVQNYGAGIEDRLTGDHETQRFDTFSYGVSDRGASIRIPCLLYTSPSPRDY
;
A
#
# COMPACT_ATOMS: atom_id res chain seq x y z
N MET A 1 6.67 -2.43 -21.15
CA MET A 1 7.79 -2.23 -20.23
C MET A 1 8.70 -3.45 -20.32
N ASP A 2 9.96 -3.23 -20.57
CA ASP A 2 10.89 -4.25 -21.07
C ASP A 2 11.13 -5.41 -20.10
N ALA A 3 10.95 -5.18 -18.80
CA ALA A 3 11.06 -6.20 -17.76
C ALA A 3 9.80 -7.05 -17.54
N GLY A 4 8.72 -6.81 -18.29
CA GLY A 4 7.47 -7.56 -18.16
C GLY A 4 6.67 -7.29 -16.88
N LEU A 5 6.98 -6.20 -16.15
CA LEU A 5 6.23 -5.81 -14.95
C LEU A 5 4.94 -5.06 -15.32
N ASN A 6 3.87 -5.35 -14.61
CA ASN A 6 2.59 -4.66 -14.74
C ASN A 6 2.58 -3.38 -13.90
N ILE A 7 3.32 -2.37 -14.33
CA ILE A 7 3.32 -1.05 -13.69
C ILE A 7 2.08 -0.28 -14.15
N SER A 8 1.22 0.11 -13.23
CA SER A 8 -0.03 0.83 -13.50
C SER A 8 0.06 2.33 -13.21
N GLY A 9 1.06 2.78 -12.49
CA GLY A 9 1.26 4.19 -12.23
C GLY A 9 2.51 4.49 -11.42
N THR A 10 2.90 5.77 -11.47
CA THR A 10 3.96 6.35 -10.62
C THR A 10 3.55 7.77 -10.24
N ASN A 11 3.89 8.20 -9.04
CA ASN A 11 3.67 9.56 -8.57
C ASN A 11 4.76 9.99 -7.60
N ALA A 12 4.95 11.31 -7.50
CA ALA A 12 5.75 11.91 -6.44
C ALA A 12 4.90 11.99 -5.17
N GLU A 13 5.54 11.70 -4.05
CA GLU A 13 4.96 11.74 -2.73
C GLU A 13 5.32 13.05 -1.98
N VAL A 14 4.82 13.19 -0.75
CA VAL A 14 4.90 14.44 0.03
C VAL A 14 6.34 14.77 0.44
N MET A 15 7.11 13.76 0.86
CA MET A 15 8.50 13.98 1.26
C MET A 15 9.39 14.22 0.03
N PRO A 16 10.30 15.21 0.05
CA PRO A 16 11.22 15.43 -1.06
C PRO A 16 12.02 14.17 -1.42
N GLY A 17 12.04 13.84 -2.70
CA GLY A 17 12.72 12.63 -3.21
C GLY A 17 11.94 11.32 -2.98
N GLN A 18 10.76 11.37 -2.39
CA GLN A 18 9.90 10.20 -2.24
C GLN A 18 9.07 10.01 -3.52
N TRP A 19 9.11 8.80 -4.03
CA TRP A 19 8.34 8.38 -5.20
C TRP A 19 7.59 7.08 -4.90
N GLU A 20 6.42 6.96 -5.48
CA GLU A 20 5.59 5.76 -5.43
C GLU A 20 5.49 5.15 -6.83
N PHE A 21 5.43 3.84 -6.89
CA PHE A 21 5.03 3.11 -8.09
C PHE A 21 4.02 2.03 -7.69
N GLN A 22 3.12 1.72 -8.60
CA GLN A 22 2.08 0.72 -8.39
C GLN A 22 2.26 -0.45 -9.34
N ILE A 23 2.22 -1.66 -8.81
CA ILE A 23 2.22 -2.91 -9.56
C ILE A 23 0.84 -3.54 -9.48
N GLY A 24 0.35 -4.01 -10.61
CA GLY A 24 -0.93 -4.68 -10.73
C GLY A 24 -1.97 -3.86 -11.52
N PRO A 25 -3.23 -4.34 -11.56
CA PRO A 25 -3.74 -5.52 -10.86
C PRO A 25 -3.25 -6.84 -11.45
N VAL A 26 -2.85 -7.77 -10.60
CA VAL A 26 -2.41 -9.13 -10.95
C VAL A 26 -2.83 -10.12 -9.86
N GLY A 27 -2.73 -11.43 -10.13
CA GLY A 27 -3.00 -12.47 -9.14
C GLY A 27 -1.98 -12.48 -8.00
N ALA A 28 -2.39 -12.98 -6.83
CA ALA A 28 -1.59 -12.96 -5.62
C ALA A 28 -0.16 -13.55 -5.74
N PRO A 29 0.08 -14.68 -6.42
CA PRO A 29 1.45 -15.14 -6.62
C PRO A 29 2.28 -14.19 -7.47
N ALA A 30 1.70 -13.67 -8.56
CA ALA A 30 2.39 -12.78 -9.50
C ALA A 30 2.76 -11.43 -8.87
N ILE A 31 1.96 -10.88 -7.95
CA ILE A 31 2.30 -9.62 -7.27
C ILE A 31 3.56 -9.78 -6.42
N GLY A 32 3.70 -10.92 -5.72
CA GLY A 32 4.89 -11.22 -4.93
C GLY A 32 6.16 -11.24 -5.78
N ASP A 33 6.13 -11.97 -6.89
CA ASP A 33 7.26 -12.06 -7.81
C ASP A 33 7.62 -10.70 -8.41
N GLN A 34 6.62 -9.97 -8.88
CA GLN A 34 6.84 -8.67 -9.54
C GLN A 34 7.36 -7.60 -8.58
N ILE A 35 6.93 -7.57 -7.33
CA ILE A 35 7.45 -6.65 -6.31
C ILE A 35 8.94 -6.90 -6.06
N TRP A 36 9.39 -8.14 -5.99
CA TRP A 36 10.80 -8.45 -5.80
C TRP A 36 11.66 -8.02 -7.00
N ILE A 37 11.19 -8.29 -8.21
CA ILE A 37 11.86 -7.86 -9.44
C ILE A 37 11.90 -6.32 -9.50
N ALA A 38 10.79 -5.64 -9.20
CA ALA A 38 10.75 -4.18 -9.20
C ALA A 38 11.72 -3.55 -8.20
N ARG A 39 11.81 -4.10 -6.99
CA ARG A 39 12.77 -3.63 -5.98
C ARG A 39 14.21 -3.84 -6.42
N TRP A 40 14.50 -4.98 -7.00
CA TRP A 40 15.83 -5.25 -7.54
C TRP A 40 16.19 -4.30 -8.68
N LEU A 41 15.26 -4.08 -9.63
CA LEU A 41 15.45 -3.14 -10.73
C LEU A 41 15.65 -1.70 -10.23
N LEU A 42 14.88 -1.29 -9.21
CA LEU A 42 15.04 0.04 -8.61
C LEU A 42 16.47 0.27 -8.13
N TYR A 43 17.03 -0.66 -7.38
CA TYR A 43 18.41 -0.56 -6.91
C TYR A 43 19.41 -0.62 -8.07
N ARG A 44 19.22 -1.56 -8.99
CA ARG A 44 20.14 -1.77 -10.11
C ARG A 44 20.20 -0.55 -11.06
N ILE A 45 19.05 0.02 -11.37
CA ILE A 45 18.97 1.21 -12.24
C ILE A 45 19.49 2.45 -11.49
N ALA A 46 19.23 2.58 -10.20
CA ALA A 46 19.73 3.69 -9.40
C ALA A 46 21.27 3.83 -9.48
N GLU A 47 22.01 2.71 -9.58
CA GLU A 47 23.47 2.71 -9.76
C GLU A 47 23.89 3.44 -11.04
N ASP A 48 23.18 3.23 -12.15
CA ASP A 48 23.52 3.84 -13.45
C ASP A 48 23.34 5.38 -13.43
N TYR A 49 22.50 5.89 -12.51
CA TYR A 49 22.25 7.31 -12.31
C TYR A 49 23.01 7.91 -11.12
N ASN A 50 23.85 7.12 -10.45
CA ASN A 50 24.58 7.52 -9.25
C ASN A 50 23.66 8.09 -8.14
N ILE A 51 22.49 7.47 -7.96
CA ILE A 51 21.53 7.77 -6.89
C ILE A 51 21.38 6.57 -5.96
N SER A 52 20.97 6.83 -4.72
CA SER A 52 20.64 5.77 -3.75
C SER A 52 19.15 5.71 -3.55
N ALA A 53 18.57 4.52 -3.70
CA ALA A 53 17.19 4.25 -3.36
C ALA A 53 17.11 3.57 -1.99
N THR A 54 16.07 3.87 -1.21
CA THR A 54 15.80 3.22 0.07
C THR A 54 14.33 2.84 0.17
N LEU A 55 14.07 1.70 0.79
CA LEU A 55 12.71 1.21 1.14
C LEU A 55 12.48 1.28 2.66
N THR A 56 13.29 2.05 3.37
CA THR A 56 13.14 2.25 4.81
C THR A 56 11.81 2.93 5.13
N PRO A 57 11.02 2.43 6.09
CA PRO A 57 9.69 2.96 6.39
C PRO A 57 9.67 4.43 6.82
N LYS A 58 10.72 4.89 7.48
CA LYS A 58 10.88 6.28 7.92
C LYS A 58 12.32 6.74 7.67
N PRO A 59 12.70 7.03 6.42
CA PRO A 59 14.09 7.38 6.08
C PRO A 59 14.52 8.74 6.65
N VAL A 60 13.58 9.66 6.82
CA VAL A 60 13.81 10.98 7.44
C VAL A 60 12.95 11.08 8.69
N LYS A 61 13.60 11.30 9.83
CA LYS A 61 12.93 11.49 11.12
C LYS A 61 12.32 12.89 11.24
N GLY A 62 11.37 13.03 12.17
CA GLY A 62 10.67 14.28 12.40
C GLY A 62 9.31 14.34 11.68
N ASP A 63 8.83 15.55 11.43
CA ASP A 63 7.50 15.82 10.87
C ASP A 63 7.46 15.62 9.35
N TRP A 64 7.73 14.38 8.94
CA TRP A 64 7.66 13.92 7.55
C TRP A 64 6.81 12.68 7.40
N ASN A 65 6.24 12.49 6.22
CA ASN A 65 5.55 11.25 5.88
C ASN A 65 6.52 10.07 5.89
N GLY A 66 6.03 8.91 6.29
CA GLY A 66 6.74 7.65 6.11
C GLY A 66 6.55 7.08 4.71
N ALA A 67 7.29 6.02 4.42
CA ALA A 67 7.13 5.22 3.22
C ALA A 67 6.51 3.86 3.58
N GLY A 68 5.49 3.46 2.87
CA GLY A 68 4.81 2.17 3.11
C GLY A 68 4.24 1.60 1.82
N MET A 69 4.03 0.30 1.80
CA MET A 69 3.40 -0.36 0.67
C MET A 69 1.91 -0.59 0.99
N HIS A 70 1.03 0.17 0.34
CA HIS A 70 -0.38 -0.15 0.34
C HIS A 70 -0.64 -1.42 -0.47
N THR A 71 -1.42 -2.32 0.10
CA THR A 71 -1.85 -3.53 -0.58
C THR A 71 -3.35 -3.47 -0.85
N ASN A 72 -3.71 -3.32 -2.10
CA ASN A 72 -5.11 -3.35 -2.53
C ASN A 72 -5.46 -4.78 -2.95
N PHE A 73 -6.55 -5.30 -2.43
CA PHE A 73 -7.04 -6.62 -2.83
C PHE A 73 -8.55 -6.65 -2.95
N SER A 74 -9.06 -7.54 -3.78
CA SER A 74 -10.47 -7.86 -3.82
C SER A 74 -10.68 -9.32 -4.24
N THR A 75 -11.67 -9.95 -3.65
CA THR A 75 -12.16 -11.25 -4.10
C THR A 75 -13.23 -11.08 -5.19
N LYS A 76 -13.56 -12.16 -5.88
CA LYS A 76 -14.65 -12.14 -6.85
C LYS A 76 -15.96 -11.65 -6.20
N GLN A 77 -16.28 -12.15 -5.02
CA GLN A 77 -17.50 -11.80 -4.29
C GLN A 77 -17.54 -10.31 -3.91
N MET A 78 -16.40 -9.70 -3.56
CA MET A 78 -16.32 -8.27 -3.24
C MET A 78 -16.60 -7.36 -4.46
N ARG A 79 -16.50 -7.89 -5.68
CA ARG A 79 -16.71 -7.17 -6.93
C ARG A 79 -18.08 -7.41 -7.58
N GLU A 80 -18.91 -8.28 -7.00
CA GLU A 80 -20.25 -8.57 -7.46
C GLU A 80 -21.29 -7.69 -6.75
N ASP A 81 -22.51 -7.68 -7.25
CA ASP A 81 -23.63 -6.98 -6.61
C ASP A 81 -23.82 -7.46 -5.17
N GLY A 82 -23.94 -6.52 -4.25
CA GLY A 82 -23.99 -6.82 -2.81
C GLY A 82 -22.64 -7.16 -2.17
N GLY A 83 -21.54 -6.98 -2.88
CA GLY A 83 -20.19 -7.29 -2.40
C GLY A 83 -19.71 -6.47 -1.18
N TYR A 84 -20.43 -5.43 -0.79
CA TYR A 84 -20.10 -4.63 0.37
C TYR A 84 -20.08 -5.45 1.67
N ASP A 85 -21.03 -6.36 1.85
CA ASP A 85 -21.05 -7.24 3.02
C ASP A 85 -19.80 -8.14 3.07
N ALA A 86 -19.35 -8.62 1.91
CA ALA A 86 -18.10 -9.40 1.83
C ALA A 86 -16.85 -8.55 2.15
N ILE A 87 -16.86 -7.26 1.80
CA ILE A 87 -15.80 -6.32 2.15
C ILE A 87 -15.76 -6.10 3.66
N VAL A 88 -16.91 -5.81 4.28
CA VAL A 88 -17.02 -5.62 5.74
C VAL A 88 -16.56 -6.87 6.48
N ALA A 89 -17.04 -8.05 6.08
CA ALA A 89 -16.61 -9.32 6.67
C ALA A 89 -15.09 -9.55 6.54
N GLY A 90 -14.50 -9.16 5.41
CA GLY A 90 -13.05 -9.17 5.20
C GLY A 90 -12.30 -8.23 6.15
N CYS A 91 -12.79 -7.00 6.30
CA CYS A 91 -12.21 -6.02 7.24
C CYS A 91 -12.26 -6.52 8.69
N GLU A 92 -13.38 -7.09 9.11
CA GLU A 92 -13.54 -7.66 10.46
C GLU A 92 -12.60 -8.86 10.69
N ALA A 93 -12.46 -9.72 9.68
CA ALA A 93 -11.54 -10.86 9.76
C ALA A 93 -10.08 -10.42 9.89
N LEU A 94 -9.68 -9.38 9.16
CA LEU A 94 -8.34 -8.78 9.28
C LEU A 94 -8.15 -8.13 10.66
N GLY A 95 -9.17 -7.46 11.18
CA GLY A 95 -9.13 -6.86 12.51
C GLY A 95 -8.90 -7.87 13.64
N LYS A 96 -9.49 -9.06 13.53
CA LYS A 96 -9.27 -10.14 14.52
C LYS A 96 -7.81 -10.63 14.56
N ASN A 97 -7.05 -10.40 13.51
CA ASN A 97 -5.65 -10.81 13.39
C ASN A 97 -4.70 -9.59 13.28
N ALA A 98 -5.15 -8.40 13.65
CA ALA A 98 -4.39 -7.16 13.46
C ALA A 98 -3.01 -7.21 14.11
N GLU A 99 -2.90 -7.69 15.32
CA GLU A 99 -1.63 -7.85 16.05
C GLU A 99 -0.66 -8.76 15.29
N PHE A 100 -1.15 -9.91 14.81
CA PHE A 100 -0.33 -10.83 14.02
C PHE A 100 0.18 -10.17 12.73
N HIS A 101 -0.67 -9.41 12.04
CA HIS A 101 -0.26 -8.69 10.84
C HIS A 101 0.81 -7.65 11.15
N VAL A 102 0.61 -6.81 12.16
CA VAL A 102 1.57 -5.77 12.56
C VAL A 102 2.93 -6.38 12.93
N GLN A 103 2.97 -7.48 13.68
CA GLN A 103 4.20 -8.17 14.03
C GLN A 103 4.97 -8.73 12.82
N ASN A 104 4.30 -8.92 11.70
CA ASN A 104 4.89 -9.49 10.47
C ASN A 104 5.11 -8.45 9.34
N TYR A 105 4.76 -7.18 9.55
CA TYR A 105 4.96 -6.13 8.53
C TYR A 105 6.40 -5.66 8.38
N GLY A 106 7.28 -6.04 9.27
CA GLY A 106 8.70 -5.71 9.21
C GLY A 106 9.15 -4.75 10.31
N ALA A 107 10.43 -4.40 10.29
CA ALA A 107 11.04 -3.53 11.29
C ALA A 107 10.74 -2.04 11.02
N GLY A 108 10.67 -1.23 12.08
CA GLY A 108 10.48 0.22 11.99
C GLY A 108 9.05 0.66 11.67
N ILE A 109 8.09 -0.22 11.83
CA ILE A 109 6.67 0.08 11.57
C ILE A 109 6.12 1.10 12.57
N GLU A 110 6.58 1.07 13.81
CA GLU A 110 6.23 1.99 14.87
C GLU A 110 6.68 3.43 14.56
N ASP A 111 7.79 3.60 13.88
CA ASP A 111 8.27 4.91 13.44
C ASP A 111 7.39 5.53 12.34
N ARG A 112 6.68 4.70 11.58
CA ARG A 112 5.82 5.11 10.47
C ARG A 112 4.35 5.22 10.86
N LEU A 113 3.82 4.24 11.59
CA LEU A 113 2.40 4.16 11.97
C LEU A 113 2.18 4.84 13.33
N THR A 114 2.23 6.16 13.34
CA THR A 114 2.15 7.00 14.53
C THR A 114 0.74 7.49 14.86
N GLY A 115 -0.17 7.45 13.91
CA GLY A 115 -1.49 8.09 13.98
C GLY A 115 -1.52 9.48 13.33
N ASP A 116 -0.37 9.98 12.89
CA ASP A 116 -0.23 11.23 12.14
C ASP A 116 -0.02 10.96 10.64
N HIS A 117 -0.05 11.99 9.82
CA HIS A 117 0.22 11.90 8.37
C HIS A 117 -0.63 10.85 7.64
N GLU A 118 -1.94 10.82 7.95
CA GLU A 118 -2.89 9.87 7.34
C GLU A 118 -2.53 8.40 7.59
N THR A 119 -1.94 8.07 8.74
CA THR A 119 -1.67 6.71 9.16
C THR A 119 -2.45 6.36 10.42
N GLN A 120 -2.89 5.12 10.55
CA GLN A 120 -3.34 4.59 11.82
C GLN A 120 -2.15 4.21 12.70
N ARG A 121 -2.31 4.30 14.02
CA ARG A 121 -1.29 3.80 14.95
C ARG A 121 -1.11 2.30 14.78
N PHE A 122 0.12 1.82 14.95
CA PHE A 122 0.45 0.40 14.82
C PHE A 122 -0.27 -0.51 15.84
N ASP A 123 -0.67 0.05 16.98
CA ASP A 123 -1.35 -0.64 18.08
C ASP A 123 -2.89 -0.50 18.03
N THR A 124 -3.41 0.12 16.99
CA THR A 124 -4.85 0.37 16.82
C THR A 124 -5.32 -0.13 15.47
N PHE A 125 -6.44 -0.84 15.44
CA PHE A 125 -7.07 -1.26 14.21
C PHE A 125 -8.38 -0.51 13.98
N SER A 126 -8.55 -0.02 12.77
CA SER A 126 -9.82 0.55 12.30
C SER A 126 -10.00 0.32 10.79
N TYR A 127 -11.23 0.42 10.33
CA TYR A 127 -11.53 0.48 8.90
C TYR A 127 -12.67 1.46 8.65
N GLY A 128 -12.71 2.04 7.46
CA GLY A 128 -13.77 2.99 7.10
C GLY A 128 -13.81 3.30 5.61
N VAL A 129 -14.98 3.80 5.17
CA VAL A 129 -15.17 4.24 3.79
C VAL A 129 -14.46 5.57 3.59
N SER A 130 -13.57 5.64 2.62
CA SER A 130 -12.73 6.83 2.32
C SER A 130 -11.90 7.35 3.49
N ASP A 131 -11.74 6.58 4.54
CA ASP A 131 -10.98 6.98 5.72
C ASP A 131 -9.48 6.72 5.49
N ARG A 132 -8.73 7.78 5.24
CA ARG A 132 -7.28 7.72 5.02
C ARG A 132 -6.49 7.44 6.31
N GLY A 133 -7.06 7.77 7.47
CA GLY A 133 -6.45 7.50 8.77
C GLY A 133 -6.70 6.10 9.31
N ALA A 134 -7.49 5.27 8.62
CA ALA A 134 -7.78 3.91 9.04
C ALA A 134 -6.70 2.90 8.60
N SER A 135 -6.61 1.78 9.31
CA SER A 135 -5.77 0.64 8.92
C SER A 135 -6.20 0.04 7.60
N ILE A 136 -7.51 0.02 7.33
CA ILE A 136 -8.08 -0.45 6.06
C ILE A 136 -9.03 0.63 5.53
N ARG A 137 -8.75 1.10 4.33
CA ARG A 137 -9.62 2.02 3.61
C ARG A 137 -10.48 1.25 2.60
N ILE A 138 -11.79 1.40 2.72
CA ILE A 138 -12.75 0.96 1.72
C ILE A 138 -12.92 2.12 0.73
N PRO A 139 -12.58 1.98 -0.57
CA PRO A 139 -12.76 3.06 -1.54
C PRO A 139 -14.23 3.47 -1.66
N CYS A 140 -14.50 4.79 -1.77
CA CYS A 140 -15.89 5.28 -1.91
C CYS A 140 -16.51 4.95 -3.27
N LEU A 141 -15.70 4.64 -4.26
CA LEU A 141 -16.12 4.41 -5.65
C LEU A 141 -16.53 2.97 -5.96
N LEU A 142 -16.90 2.18 -4.97
CA LEU A 142 -17.44 0.83 -5.20
C LEU A 142 -18.68 0.81 -6.10
N TYR A 143 -19.34 1.96 -6.28
CA TYR A 143 -20.60 2.09 -7.02
C TYR A 143 -20.57 3.13 -8.14
N THR A 144 -19.45 3.78 -8.40
CA THR A 144 -19.31 4.79 -9.45
C THR A 144 -18.15 4.45 -10.37
N SER A 145 -18.22 4.93 -11.62
CA SER A 145 -17.11 4.76 -12.56
C SER A 145 -15.77 5.23 -11.94
N PRO A 146 -14.70 4.48 -12.13
CA PRO A 146 -13.42 4.80 -11.51
C PRO A 146 -12.95 6.21 -11.91
N SER A 147 -12.58 7.00 -10.91
CA SER A 147 -11.91 8.27 -11.13
C SER A 147 -10.46 8.01 -11.57
N PRO A 148 -9.91 8.84 -12.47
CA PRO A 148 -8.50 8.74 -12.85
C PRO A 148 -7.50 8.89 -11.69
N ARG A 149 -7.97 9.26 -10.48
CA ARG A 149 -7.14 9.42 -9.28
C ARG A 149 -7.08 8.16 -8.40
N ASP A 150 -7.82 7.13 -8.76
CA ASP A 150 -7.92 5.89 -7.97
C ASP A 150 -7.22 4.70 -8.67
N TYR A 151 -6.36 5.00 -9.65
CA TYR A 151 -5.53 4.04 -10.36
C TYR A 151 -4.06 4.18 -9.97
#